data_18f0fd1a6dd820663869affb955f2d8a
#
_entry.id   18f0fd1a6dd820663869affb955f2d8a
#
_cell.length_a   1.000
_cell.length_b   1.000
_cell.length_c   1.000
_cell.angle_alpha   90.00
_cell.angle_beta   90.00
_cell.angle_gamma   90.00
#
_symmetry.space_group_name_H-M   'P 1'
#
loop_
_entity.id
_entity.type
_entity.pdbx_description
1 polymer ?
#
loop_
_entity_poly.entity_id
_entity_poly.type
_entity_poly.pdbx_seq_one_letter_code
_entity_poly.pdbx_strand_id
1 'polypeptide(L)'
;MIKLVAFDLDGTIGDTIPMCLKALKKAVTHYVTLNDVSENDILETFGLNEKGMIKKLVGYNWENALDDFYVIYEQMHIMCPRPFDGITELIEKLKKKSILIALVTGKGEKSCAITLRQFNMDTCFDKVKTGNPFKNNKAENFSVDTN
;
A
#
# COMPACT_ATOMS: atom_id res chain seq x y z
N MET A 1 -7.99 -9.45 -27.19
CA MET A 1 -6.89 -10.12 -26.47
C MET A 1 -6.39 -9.20 -25.36
N ILE A 2 -6.24 -9.72 -24.16
CA ILE A 2 -5.73 -8.97 -23.02
C ILE A 2 -4.24 -8.69 -23.22
N LYS A 3 -3.83 -7.42 -23.11
CA LYS A 3 -2.43 -6.99 -23.25
C LYS A 3 -1.82 -6.50 -21.92
N LEU A 4 -2.65 -6.14 -20.98
CA LEU A 4 -2.27 -5.59 -19.68
C LEU A 4 -3.21 -6.09 -18.59
N VAL A 5 -2.66 -6.44 -17.45
CA VAL A 5 -3.40 -6.69 -16.21
C VAL A 5 -2.89 -5.76 -15.13
N ALA A 6 -3.78 -5.00 -14.52
CA ALA A 6 -3.48 -4.14 -13.38
C ALA A 6 -3.99 -4.76 -12.09
N PHE A 7 -3.12 -4.86 -11.10
CA PHE A 7 -3.44 -5.35 -9.76
C PHE A 7 -3.48 -4.21 -8.76
N ASP A 8 -4.36 -4.31 -7.79
CA ASP A 8 -4.24 -3.58 -6.53
C ASP A 8 -3.24 -4.32 -5.61
N LEU A 9 -2.78 -3.68 -4.54
CA LEU A 9 -1.87 -4.29 -3.57
C LEU A 9 -2.64 -4.84 -2.37
N ASP A 10 -3.10 -3.94 -1.50
CA ASP A 10 -3.74 -4.30 -0.23
C ASP A 10 -5.06 -5.05 -0.45
N GLY A 11 -5.14 -6.27 0.05
CA GLY A 11 -6.32 -7.13 -0.11
C GLY A 11 -6.45 -7.80 -1.48
N THR A 12 -5.49 -7.61 -2.39
CA THR A 12 -5.47 -8.22 -3.72
C THR A 12 -4.23 -9.07 -3.94
N ILE A 13 -3.05 -8.49 -3.80
CA ILE A 13 -1.77 -9.22 -3.85
C ILE A 13 -1.50 -9.92 -2.52
N GLY A 14 -1.82 -9.29 -1.41
CA GLY A 14 -1.65 -9.85 -0.08
C GLY A 14 -2.67 -9.34 0.93
N ASP A 15 -2.81 -10.07 2.04
CA ASP A 15 -3.69 -9.73 3.17
C ASP A 15 -3.02 -8.71 4.10
N THR A 16 -2.77 -7.52 3.56
CA THR A 16 -2.01 -6.46 4.23
C THR A 16 -2.87 -5.42 4.96
N ILE A 17 -4.19 -5.44 4.76
CA ILE A 17 -5.10 -4.44 5.36
C ILE A 17 -5.10 -4.51 6.89
N PRO A 18 -5.25 -5.67 7.55
CA PRO A 18 -5.21 -5.74 9.01
C PRO A 18 -3.89 -5.25 9.59
N MET A 19 -2.79 -5.58 8.95
CA MET A 19 -1.44 -5.15 9.33
C MET A 19 -1.28 -3.64 9.19
N CYS A 20 -1.75 -3.07 8.09
CA CYS A 20 -1.69 -1.64 7.83
C CYS A 20 -2.47 -0.84 8.89
N LEU A 21 -3.69 -1.29 9.21
CA LEU A 21 -4.52 -0.68 10.25
C LEU A 21 -3.83 -0.67 11.61
N LYS A 22 -3.25 -1.80 12.00
CA LYS A 22 -2.51 -1.91 13.26
C LYS A 22 -1.27 -1.03 13.29
N ALA A 23 -0.53 -0.96 12.19
CA ALA A 23 0.65 -0.12 12.09
C ALA A 23 0.29 1.37 12.20
N LEU A 24 -0.75 1.80 11.49
CA LEU A 24 -1.26 3.18 11.58
C LEU A 24 -1.70 3.51 13.00
N LYS A 25 -2.54 2.69 13.60
CA LYS A 25 -3.01 2.89 14.96
C LYS A 25 -1.85 3.01 15.95
N LYS A 26 -0.89 2.12 15.87
CA LYS A 26 0.28 2.12 16.75
C LYS A 26 1.14 3.37 16.55
N ALA A 27 1.36 3.78 15.29
CA ALA A 27 2.17 4.97 15.01
C ALA A 27 1.51 6.26 15.50
N VAL A 28 0.20 6.45 15.26
CA VAL A 28 -0.48 7.70 15.60
C VAL A 28 -0.80 7.84 17.08
N THR A 29 -1.00 6.74 17.81
CA THR A 29 -1.36 6.74 19.23
C THR A 29 -0.36 7.50 20.12
N HIS A 30 0.91 7.53 19.74
CA HIS A 30 1.94 8.27 20.47
C HIS A 30 1.84 9.80 20.30
N TYR A 31 1.11 10.27 19.31
CA TYR A 31 1.06 11.68 18.92
C TYR A 31 -0.32 12.32 19.14
N VAL A 32 -1.31 11.52 19.46
CA VAL A 32 -2.69 11.99 19.72
C VAL A 32 -2.93 12.02 21.22
N THR A 33 -3.05 13.22 21.80
CA THR A 33 -3.05 13.43 23.27
C THR A 33 -4.42 13.28 23.93
N LEU A 34 -5.51 13.21 23.20
CA LEU A 34 -6.85 13.40 23.80
C LEU A 34 -7.82 12.22 23.65
N ASN A 35 -7.65 11.32 22.72
CA ASN A 35 -8.51 10.14 22.56
C ASN A 35 -7.76 9.03 21.85
N ASP A 36 -8.04 7.79 22.21
CA ASP A 36 -7.61 6.62 21.43
C ASP A 36 -8.15 6.75 20.01
N VAL A 37 -7.26 6.60 19.03
CA VAL A 37 -7.67 6.56 17.63
C VAL A 37 -8.40 5.25 17.37
N SER A 38 -9.67 5.31 17.02
CA SER A 38 -10.48 4.15 16.68
C SER A 38 -10.17 3.65 15.27
N GLU A 39 -10.55 2.41 14.99
CA GLU A 39 -10.46 1.88 13.62
C GLU A 39 -11.31 2.69 12.64
N ASN A 40 -12.48 3.20 13.08
CA ASN A 40 -13.32 4.06 12.26
C ASN A 40 -12.62 5.37 11.89
N ASP A 41 -11.90 6.01 12.82
CA ASP A 41 -11.13 7.22 12.52
C ASP A 41 -10.09 6.95 11.41
N ILE A 42 -9.45 5.80 11.45
CA ILE A 42 -8.50 5.39 10.42
C ILE A 42 -9.21 5.11 9.09
N LEU A 43 -10.32 4.38 9.12
CA LEU A 43 -11.09 4.04 7.91
C LEU A 43 -11.61 5.29 7.18
N GLU A 44 -11.99 6.34 7.90
CA GLU A 44 -12.43 7.61 7.32
C GLU A 44 -11.31 8.33 6.55
N THR A 45 -10.04 7.98 6.79
CA THR A 45 -8.91 8.54 6.04
C THR A 45 -8.56 7.73 4.79
N PHE A 46 -9.18 6.59 4.57
CA PHE A 46 -8.90 5.72 3.42
C PHE A 46 -9.18 6.45 2.10
N GLY A 47 -8.37 6.16 1.10
CA GLY A 47 -8.33 6.88 -0.17
C GLY A 47 -7.15 7.84 -0.29
N LEU A 48 -6.55 8.22 0.84
CA LEU A 48 -5.26 8.91 0.90
C LEU A 48 -4.14 7.86 1.01
N ASN A 49 -2.90 8.27 0.68
CA ASN A 49 -1.76 7.45 1.10
C ASN A 49 -1.49 7.64 2.61
N GLU A 50 -0.59 6.86 3.18
CA GLU A 50 -0.28 6.90 4.62
C GLU A 50 0.17 8.30 5.10
N LYS A 51 0.87 9.06 4.28
CA LYS A 51 1.24 10.44 4.61
C LYS A 51 0.01 11.33 4.80
N GLY A 52 -0.94 11.25 3.89
CA GLY A 52 -2.19 11.99 3.99
C GLY A 52 -3.05 11.53 5.16
N MET A 53 -3.10 10.23 5.40
CA MET A 53 -3.81 9.65 6.55
C MET A 53 -3.23 10.15 7.87
N ILE A 54 -1.92 10.07 8.05
CA ILE A 54 -1.23 10.49 9.28
C ILE A 54 -1.34 11.99 9.50
N LYS A 55 -1.23 12.81 8.45
CA LYS A 55 -1.47 14.25 8.54
C LYS A 55 -2.86 14.58 9.08
N LYS A 56 -3.88 13.87 8.62
CA LYS A 56 -5.25 14.04 9.11
C LYS A 56 -5.43 13.62 10.55
N LEU A 57 -4.84 12.50 10.95
CA LEU A 57 -5.01 11.91 12.27
C LEU A 57 -4.19 12.62 13.35
N VAL A 58 -2.98 13.04 13.03
CA VAL A 58 -2.02 13.60 14.00
C VAL A 58 -1.98 15.14 13.96
N GLY A 59 -2.05 15.74 12.77
CA GLY A 59 -1.84 17.17 12.61
C GLY A 59 -0.38 17.57 12.82
N TYR A 60 -0.11 18.27 13.91
CA TYR A 60 1.26 18.68 14.27
C TYR A 60 2.14 17.45 14.57
N ASN A 61 3.42 17.50 14.19
CA ASN A 61 4.38 16.37 14.30
C ASN A 61 4.07 15.14 13.43
N TRP A 62 3.30 15.29 12.39
CA TRP A 62 2.98 14.19 11.49
C TRP A 62 4.21 13.54 10.85
N GLU A 63 5.30 14.27 10.64
CA GLU A 63 6.55 13.75 10.07
C GLU A 63 7.13 12.64 10.95
N ASN A 64 7.20 12.88 12.25
CA ASN A 64 7.71 11.89 13.21
C ASN A 64 6.79 10.65 13.26
N ALA A 65 5.48 10.88 13.24
CA ALA A 65 4.51 9.78 13.21
C ALA A 65 4.61 8.96 11.92
N LEU A 66 4.90 9.60 10.80
CA LEU A 66 5.11 8.92 9.52
C LEU A 66 6.38 8.08 9.53
N ASP A 67 7.48 8.59 10.07
CA ASP A 67 8.73 7.84 10.22
C ASP A 67 8.54 6.62 11.11
N ASP A 68 7.86 6.78 12.23
CA ASP A 68 7.52 5.68 13.13
C ASP A 68 6.62 4.65 12.42
N PHE A 69 5.65 5.12 11.63
CA PHE A 69 4.79 4.23 10.85
C PHE A 69 5.60 3.32 9.93
N TYR A 70 6.58 3.83 9.21
CA TYR A 70 7.37 2.99 8.29
C TYR A 70 8.17 1.92 9.02
N VAL A 71 8.75 2.25 10.17
CA VAL A 71 9.47 1.27 11.00
C VAL A 71 8.51 0.19 11.51
N ILE A 72 7.38 0.60 12.05
CA ILE A 72 6.36 -0.31 12.58
C ILE A 72 5.78 -1.19 11.48
N TYR A 73 5.48 -0.60 10.32
CA TYR A 73 4.92 -1.29 9.16
C TYR A 73 5.85 -2.40 8.66
N GLU A 74 7.15 -2.11 8.55
CA GLU A 74 8.15 -3.11 8.17
C GLU A 74 8.21 -4.27 9.16
N GLN A 75 8.23 -3.96 10.46
CA GLN A 75 8.24 -4.97 11.51
C GLN A 75 6.97 -5.83 11.52
N MET A 76 5.82 -5.21 11.25
CA MET A 76 4.53 -5.91 11.23
C MET A 76 4.34 -6.84 10.03
N HIS A 77 5.21 -6.79 9.04
CA HIS A 77 5.17 -7.72 7.90
C HIS A 77 5.34 -9.20 8.30
N ILE A 78 5.75 -9.47 9.53
CA ILE A 78 5.68 -10.82 10.09
C ILE A 78 4.25 -11.38 10.12
N MET A 79 3.23 -10.51 10.16
CA MET A 79 1.81 -10.90 10.09
C MET A 79 1.38 -11.31 8.68
N CYS A 80 2.09 -10.85 7.66
CA CYS A 80 1.80 -11.13 6.26
C CYS A 80 3.12 -11.30 5.49
N PRO A 81 3.81 -12.43 5.68
CA PRO A 81 5.15 -12.64 5.11
C PRO A 81 5.14 -12.97 3.62
N ARG A 82 3.99 -13.37 3.08
CA ARG A 82 3.83 -13.82 1.69
C ARG A 82 2.56 -13.25 1.06
N PRO A 83 2.52 -13.11 -0.28
CA PRO A 83 1.28 -12.78 -0.98
C PRO A 83 0.24 -13.89 -0.84
N PHE A 84 -0.98 -13.63 -1.27
CA PHE A 84 -2.01 -14.68 -1.35
C PHE A 84 -1.54 -15.86 -2.20
N ASP A 85 -1.96 -17.05 -1.84
CA ASP A 85 -1.68 -18.26 -2.62
C ASP A 85 -2.16 -18.09 -4.06
N GLY A 86 -1.31 -18.51 -5.00
CA GLY A 86 -1.61 -18.44 -6.44
C GLY A 86 -1.25 -17.12 -7.12
N ILE A 87 -0.95 -16.06 -6.40
CA ILE A 87 -0.59 -14.76 -7.00
C ILE A 87 0.73 -14.85 -7.78
N THR A 88 1.75 -15.43 -7.19
CA THR A 88 3.06 -15.58 -7.86
C THR A 88 2.94 -16.38 -9.14
N GLU A 89 2.23 -17.51 -9.09
CA GLU A 89 2.00 -18.37 -10.25
C GLU A 89 1.16 -17.68 -11.33
N LEU A 90 0.17 -16.89 -10.94
CA LEU A 90 -0.64 -16.11 -11.88
C LEU A 90 0.24 -15.08 -12.62
N ILE A 91 1.06 -14.34 -11.90
CA ILE A 91 1.97 -13.34 -12.49
C ILE A 91 2.95 -14.01 -13.46
N GLU A 92 3.53 -15.13 -13.08
CA GLU A 92 4.41 -15.88 -13.96
C GLU A 92 3.72 -16.36 -15.25
N LYS A 93 2.48 -16.84 -15.14
CA LYS A 93 1.68 -17.24 -16.31
C LYS A 93 1.38 -16.07 -17.24
N LEU A 94 1.05 -14.90 -16.67
CA LEU A 94 0.80 -13.69 -17.45
C LEU A 94 2.06 -13.25 -18.21
N LYS A 95 3.21 -13.26 -17.53
CA LYS A 95 4.51 -12.92 -18.14
C LYS A 95 4.88 -13.87 -19.29
N LYS A 96 4.68 -15.17 -19.12
CA LYS A 96 4.90 -16.16 -20.17
C LYS A 96 4.04 -15.93 -21.42
N LYS A 97 2.89 -15.26 -21.27
CA LYS A 97 2.00 -14.86 -22.36
C LYS A 97 2.32 -13.46 -22.91
N SER A 98 3.41 -12.84 -22.49
CA SER A 98 3.80 -11.48 -22.86
C SER A 98 2.74 -10.42 -22.51
N ILE A 99 1.99 -10.66 -21.44
CA ILE A 99 1.02 -9.71 -20.90
C ILE A 99 1.74 -8.78 -19.93
N LEU A 100 1.59 -7.46 -20.13
CA LEU A 100 2.14 -6.47 -19.23
C LEU A 100 1.42 -6.51 -17.87
N ILE A 101 2.17 -6.28 -16.80
CA ILE A 101 1.67 -6.34 -15.43
C ILE A 101 1.93 -5.01 -14.74
N ALA A 102 0.86 -4.39 -14.27
CA ALA A 102 0.94 -3.15 -13.52
C ALA A 102 0.41 -3.31 -12.10
N LEU A 103 0.96 -2.54 -11.19
CA LEU A 103 0.44 -2.36 -9.84
C LEU A 103 -0.14 -0.96 -9.70
N VAL A 104 -1.40 -0.86 -9.27
CA VAL A 104 -2.10 0.40 -9.03
C VAL A 104 -2.65 0.39 -7.62
N THR A 105 -2.08 1.19 -6.75
CA THR A 105 -2.40 1.18 -5.31
C THR A 105 -2.62 2.60 -4.78
N GLY A 106 -3.51 2.74 -3.81
CA GLY A 106 -3.65 3.97 -3.02
C GLY A 106 -2.53 4.17 -1.98
N LYS A 107 -1.75 3.13 -1.74
CA LYS A 107 -0.60 3.16 -0.83
C LYS A 107 0.50 4.10 -1.34
N GLY A 108 1.25 4.75 -0.42
CA GLY A 108 2.39 5.57 -0.79
C GLY A 108 3.58 4.76 -1.29
N GLU A 109 4.52 5.44 -1.92
CA GLU A 109 5.67 4.82 -2.57
C GLU A 109 6.52 4.00 -1.60
N LYS A 110 6.82 4.55 -0.42
CA LYS A 110 7.73 3.90 0.55
C LYS A 110 7.11 2.64 1.16
N SER A 111 5.87 2.67 1.60
CA SER A 111 5.20 1.48 2.15
C SER A 111 4.92 0.42 1.08
N CYS A 112 4.62 0.84 -0.14
CA CYS A 112 4.52 -0.05 -1.30
C CYS A 112 5.85 -0.78 -1.53
N ALA A 113 6.98 -0.07 -1.55
CA ALA A 113 8.31 -0.66 -1.70
C ALA A 113 8.65 -1.63 -0.58
N ILE A 114 8.28 -1.32 0.67
CA ILE A 114 8.46 -2.25 1.81
C ILE A 114 7.73 -3.56 1.56
N THR A 115 6.44 -3.50 1.20
CA THR A 115 5.62 -4.69 0.97
C THR A 115 6.13 -5.52 -0.21
N LEU A 116 6.44 -4.91 -1.34
CA LEU A 116 6.94 -5.62 -2.51
C LEU A 116 8.27 -6.32 -2.22
N ARG A 117 9.14 -5.68 -1.45
CA ARG A 117 10.42 -6.27 -1.04
C ARG A 117 10.20 -7.47 -0.10
N GLN A 118 9.28 -7.37 0.86
CA GLN A 118 8.92 -8.48 1.75
C GLN A 118 8.35 -9.67 0.99
N PHE A 119 7.62 -9.43 -0.09
CA PHE A 119 7.04 -10.47 -0.94
C PHE A 119 8.00 -10.99 -2.03
N ASN A 120 9.22 -10.46 -2.12
CA ASN A 120 10.14 -10.72 -3.24
C ASN A 120 9.52 -10.39 -4.61
N MET A 121 8.75 -9.30 -4.66
CA MET A 121 8.01 -8.87 -5.85
C MET A 121 8.43 -7.48 -6.34
N ASP A 122 9.55 -6.95 -5.87
CA ASP A 122 10.06 -5.62 -6.18
C ASP A 122 10.40 -5.42 -7.67
N THR A 123 10.64 -6.50 -8.40
CA THR A 123 10.91 -6.47 -9.86
C THR A 123 9.80 -7.11 -10.71
N CYS A 124 8.66 -7.46 -10.11
CA CYS A 124 7.60 -8.19 -10.79
C CYS A 124 6.77 -7.35 -11.78
N PHE A 125 6.62 -6.06 -11.50
CA PHE A 125 5.67 -5.21 -12.21
C PHE A 125 6.38 -4.34 -13.26
N ASP A 126 5.80 -4.29 -14.47
CA ASP A 126 6.29 -3.43 -15.55
C ASP A 126 6.03 -1.95 -15.25
N LYS A 127 4.98 -1.65 -14.48
CA LYS A 127 4.66 -0.31 -13.99
C LYS A 127 4.04 -0.36 -12.60
N VAL A 128 4.43 0.59 -11.74
CA VAL A 128 3.85 0.79 -10.41
C VAL A 128 3.33 2.21 -10.31
N LYS A 129 2.06 2.36 -9.96
CA LYS A 129 1.41 3.63 -9.64
C LYS A 129 0.99 3.62 -8.18
N THR A 130 1.56 4.52 -7.40
CA THR A 130 1.27 4.70 -5.98
C THR A 130 0.31 5.87 -5.74
N GLY A 131 -0.27 5.92 -4.53
CA GLY A 131 -1.18 6.98 -4.11
C GLY A 131 -0.47 8.28 -3.74
N ASN A 132 -1.27 9.33 -3.51
CA ASN A 132 -0.79 10.62 -3.04
C ASN A 132 -1.52 11.04 -1.75
N PRO A 133 -0.99 12.07 -1.00
CA PRO A 133 -1.56 12.47 0.29
C PRO A 133 -2.82 13.35 0.19
N PHE A 134 -3.23 13.76 -1.01
CA PHE A 134 -4.25 14.80 -1.19
C PHE A 134 -5.55 14.32 -1.82
N LYS A 135 -5.49 13.29 -2.66
CA LYS A 135 -6.62 12.82 -3.48
C LYS A 135 -6.62 11.31 -3.60
N ASN A 136 -7.80 10.74 -3.67
CA ASN A 136 -8.00 9.37 -4.08
C ASN A 136 -7.93 9.27 -5.61
N ASN A 137 -6.73 9.19 -6.16
CA ASN A 137 -6.47 9.21 -7.61
C ASN A 137 -6.21 7.82 -8.19
N LYS A 138 -6.76 6.78 -7.58
CA LYS A 138 -6.49 5.41 -7.99
C LYS A 138 -6.80 5.14 -9.49
N ALA A 139 -7.81 5.81 -10.02
CA ALA A 139 -8.26 5.64 -11.41
C ALA A 139 -7.84 6.79 -12.34
N GLU A 140 -7.47 7.94 -11.82
CA GLU A 140 -7.13 9.10 -12.62
C GLU A 140 -5.66 9.05 -13.06
N ASN A 141 -5.39 9.20 -14.34
CA ASN A 141 -4.05 9.30 -14.94
C ASN A 141 -3.21 8.00 -14.97
N PHE A 142 -3.83 6.83 -14.99
CA PHE A 142 -3.09 5.61 -15.26
C PHE A 142 -3.03 5.37 -16.78
N SER A 143 -1.87 5.58 -17.36
CA SER A 143 -1.55 5.18 -18.73
C SER A 143 -0.32 4.28 -18.75
N VAL A 144 -0.42 3.21 -19.48
CA VAL A 144 0.73 2.36 -19.82
C VAL A 144 0.91 2.46 -21.32
N ASP A 145 2.07 2.93 -21.76
CA ASP A 145 2.42 2.91 -23.16
C ASP A 145 2.57 1.44 -23.58
N THR A 146 1.64 1.00 -24.40
CA THR A 146 1.56 -0.38 -24.92
C THR A 146 2.19 -0.51 -26.31
N ASN A 147 3.22 0.29 -26.59
CA ASN A 147 3.96 0.22 -27.86
C ASN A 147 4.79 -1.05 -27.96
#